data_594ae684760ad3ac15e84259df60dd5f
#
_entry.id   594ae684760ad3ac15e84259df60dd5f
#
_cell.length_a   1.000
_cell.length_b   1.000
_cell.length_c   1.000
_cell.angle_alpha   90.00
_cell.angle_beta   90.00
_cell.angle_gamma   90.00
#
_symmetry.space_group_name_H-M   'P 1'
#
loop_
_entity.id
_entity.type
_entity.pdbx_description
1 polymer ?
#
loop_
_entity_poly.entity_id
_entity_poly.type
_entity_poly.pdbx_seq_one_letter_code
_entity_poly.pdbx_strand_id
1 'polypeptide(L)'
;LYYRPASGGWQRFKDTTATTYTDAAVKSGRTETYTIRCIDKNGNTVSGYNSKGWSKKYVYNPPKSIKLNKTSAYIGKKESVTLKYTLSAGSTSTVTWSSSNKNVATVSGGKVTAKGAGATTITATTANGKKATCKVTVINGVRQYYTCTSGNRTIAEYSVVVPDGCYDKQSNAWRCYYEKYNYDKYDMGYVGAILFTKSPYSQSSPPAPNFTKLGEKNGYVFGYTTATGLEFIADDITSVKKYSTAHQTFNYAVKTFRFE
;
A
#
# COMPACT_ATOMS: atom_id res chain seq x y z
N LEU A 1 31.91 -12.71 22.75
CA LEU A 1 31.01 -13.81 22.39
C LEU A 1 31.82 -15.05 21.98
N TYR A 2 31.48 -16.18 22.54
CA TYR A 2 32.08 -17.45 22.27
C TYR A 2 31.05 -18.43 21.74
N TYR A 3 31.47 -19.27 20.84
CA TYR A 3 30.71 -20.35 20.23
C TYR A 3 31.36 -21.69 20.53
N ARG A 4 30.57 -22.72 20.75
CA ARG A 4 31.06 -24.10 20.90
C ARG A 4 30.50 -24.94 19.75
N PRO A 5 31.36 -25.40 18.83
CA PRO A 5 30.95 -26.33 17.79
C PRO A 5 30.53 -27.70 18.39
N ALA A 6 29.84 -28.52 17.62
CA ALA A 6 29.37 -29.86 18.02
C ALA A 6 30.52 -30.76 18.55
N SER A 7 31.73 -30.54 18.07
CA SER A 7 32.96 -31.20 18.54
C SER A 7 34.01 -30.14 18.85
N GLY A 8 34.47 -30.09 20.10
CA GLY A 8 35.52 -29.17 20.52
C GLY A 8 35.15 -28.24 21.67
N GLY A 9 36.11 -27.41 22.06
CA GLY A 9 35.98 -26.44 23.13
C GLY A 9 35.36 -25.09 22.68
N TRP A 10 35.24 -24.15 23.61
CA TRP A 10 34.81 -22.80 23.33
C TRP A 10 35.78 -22.06 22.41
N GLN A 11 35.26 -21.47 21.35
CA GLN A 11 36.03 -20.67 20.40
C GLN A 11 35.55 -19.20 20.49
N ARG A 12 36.51 -18.28 20.48
CA ARG A 12 36.22 -16.85 20.39
C ARG A 12 35.62 -16.55 19.01
N PHE A 13 34.44 -16.01 19.02
CA PHE A 13 33.64 -15.84 17.79
C PHE A 13 33.53 -14.37 17.38
N LYS A 14 33.22 -13.47 18.33
CA LYS A 14 33.02 -12.06 18.04
C LYS A 14 33.26 -11.21 19.28
N ASP A 15 33.97 -10.10 19.12
CA ASP A 15 34.03 -9.02 20.10
C ASP A 15 33.00 -7.95 19.74
N THR A 16 32.27 -7.48 20.73
CA THR A 16 31.23 -6.46 20.54
C THR A 16 30.94 -5.76 21.86
N THR A 17 30.64 -4.47 21.77
CA THR A 17 30.05 -3.67 22.85
C THR A 17 28.52 -3.62 22.75
N ALA A 18 27.94 -4.17 21.67
CA ALA A 18 26.49 -4.22 21.49
C ALA A 18 25.85 -5.20 22.48
N THR A 19 24.66 -4.85 22.97
CA THR A 19 23.87 -5.67 23.89
C THR A 19 23.18 -6.85 23.19
N THR A 20 23.16 -6.86 21.87
CA THR A 20 22.55 -7.90 21.01
C THR A 20 23.49 -8.27 19.87
N TYR A 21 23.45 -9.54 19.50
CA TYR A 21 24.17 -10.04 18.33
C TYR A 21 23.31 -11.06 17.58
N THR A 22 23.30 -10.97 16.25
CA THR A 22 22.62 -11.92 15.37
C THR A 22 23.66 -12.74 14.62
N ASP A 23 23.66 -14.06 14.83
CA ASP A 23 24.48 -14.97 14.03
C ASP A 23 23.71 -15.39 12.76
N ALA A 24 24.14 -14.84 11.62
CA ALA A 24 23.56 -15.13 10.32
C ALA A 24 24.06 -16.43 9.69
N ALA A 25 25.10 -17.06 10.27
CA ALA A 25 25.69 -18.29 9.75
C ALA A 25 25.03 -19.58 10.26
N VAL A 26 24.04 -19.45 11.16
CA VAL A 26 23.35 -20.61 11.76
C VAL A 26 22.60 -21.41 10.70
N LYS A 27 22.84 -22.72 10.67
CA LYS A 27 22.18 -23.66 9.75
C LYS A 27 20.97 -24.34 10.42
N SER A 28 19.91 -24.53 9.66
CA SER A 28 18.71 -25.23 10.13
C SER A 28 19.01 -26.66 10.57
N GLY A 29 18.38 -27.07 11.65
CA GLY A 29 18.53 -28.43 12.21
C GLY A 29 19.71 -28.58 13.19
N ARG A 30 20.61 -27.59 13.28
CA ARG A 30 21.74 -27.62 14.21
C ARG A 30 21.36 -26.96 15.56
N THR A 31 21.93 -27.51 16.61
CA THR A 31 21.90 -26.87 17.94
C THR A 31 23.19 -26.07 18.08
N GLU A 32 23.04 -24.77 18.19
CA GLU A 32 24.16 -23.87 18.43
C GLU A 32 24.22 -23.49 19.89
N THR A 33 25.45 -23.44 20.44
CA THR A 33 25.68 -23.10 21.85
C THR A 33 26.60 -21.92 21.94
N TYR A 34 26.18 -20.91 22.69
CA TYR A 34 26.93 -19.67 22.89
C TYR A 34 27.14 -19.37 24.37
N THR A 35 28.19 -18.67 24.66
CA THR A 35 28.42 -18.00 25.97
C THR A 35 29.04 -16.65 25.74
N ILE A 36 28.97 -15.79 26.75
CA ILE A 36 29.59 -14.47 26.76
C ILE A 36 30.61 -14.38 27.89
N ARG A 37 31.60 -13.55 27.66
CA ARG A 37 32.62 -13.21 28.64
C ARG A 37 32.98 -11.75 28.44
N CYS A 38 33.11 -11.00 29.54
CA CYS A 38 33.60 -9.64 29.46
C CYS A 38 35.13 -9.63 29.39
N ILE A 39 35.65 -8.73 28.57
CA ILE A 39 37.08 -8.45 28.44
C ILE A 39 37.32 -6.95 28.63
N ASP A 40 38.48 -6.60 29.19
CA ASP A 40 38.92 -5.21 29.27
C ASP A 40 39.43 -4.66 27.95
N LYS A 41 39.85 -3.40 27.91
CA LYS A 41 40.40 -2.75 26.71
C LYS A 41 41.68 -3.41 26.17
N ASN A 42 42.38 -4.18 26.99
CA ASN A 42 43.61 -4.88 26.66
C ASN A 42 43.34 -6.34 26.21
N GLY A 43 42.06 -6.76 26.23
CA GLY A 43 41.65 -8.11 25.84
C GLY A 43 41.70 -9.13 26.99
N ASN A 44 41.99 -8.71 28.22
CA ASN A 44 42.03 -9.61 29.37
C ASN A 44 40.61 -9.90 29.86
N THR A 45 40.39 -11.13 30.28
CA THR A 45 39.10 -11.55 30.85
C THR A 45 38.88 -10.93 32.21
N VAL A 46 37.74 -10.24 32.36
CA VAL A 46 37.32 -9.56 33.61
C VAL A 46 36.09 -10.17 34.26
N SER A 47 35.45 -11.16 33.60
CA SER A 47 34.30 -11.87 34.18
C SER A 47 34.40 -13.36 33.95
N GLY A 48 33.70 -14.13 34.79
CA GLY A 48 33.38 -15.52 34.52
C GLY A 48 32.45 -15.65 33.31
N TYR A 49 32.18 -16.87 32.92
CA TYR A 49 31.24 -17.20 31.85
C TYR A 49 30.40 -18.41 32.23
N ASN A 50 29.24 -18.53 31.62
CA ASN A 50 28.43 -19.74 31.74
C ASN A 50 29.14 -20.91 31.02
N SER A 51 29.76 -21.83 31.75
CA SER A 51 30.50 -22.98 31.19
C SER A 51 29.59 -23.97 30.42
N LYS A 52 28.30 -24.02 30.75
CA LYS A 52 27.29 -24.80 30.02
C LYS A 52 26.85 -24.09 28.74
N GLY A 53 26.91 -22.76 28.72
CA GLY A 53 26.39 -21.91 27.66
C GLY A 53 24.87 -21.91 27.58
N TRP A 54 24.36 -21.20 26.60
CA TRP A 54 22.96 -21.23 26.18
C TRP A 54 22.87 -21.93 24.85
N SER A 55 22.04 -22.97 24.76
CA SER A 55 21.88 -23.77 23.55
C SER A 55 20.48 -23.63 23.00
N LYS A 56 20.35 -23.47 21.71
CA LYS A 56 19.06 -23.48 21.02
C LYS A 56 19.21 -24.19 19.68
N LYS A 57 18.31 -25.13 19.43
CA LYS A 57 18.18 -25.72 18.10
C LYS A 57 17.49 -24.72 17.19
N TYR A 58 18.18 -24.31 16.15
CA TYR A 58 17.59 -23.48 15.11
C TYR A 58 16.85 -24.37 14.11
N VAL A 59 15.56 -24.13 13.95
CA VAL A 59 14.75 -24.82 12.94
C VAL A 59 14.28 -23.78 11.95
N TYR A 60 14.90 -23.75 10.78
CA TYR A 60 14.42 -22.97 9.67
C TYR A 60 13.35 -23.77 8.92
N ASN A 61 12.13 -23.33 8.99
CA ASN A 61 11.02 -23.87 8.20
C ASN A 61 10.76 -22.91 7.03
N PRO A 62 11.28 -23.20 5.84
CA PRO A 62 11.17 -22.29 4.69
C PRO A 62 9.71 -22.15 4.27
N PRO A 63 9.24 -20.93 3.95
CA PRO A 63 7.88 -20.74 3.51
C PRO A 63 7.61 -21.42 2.16
N LYS A 64 6.51 -22.16 2.08
CA LYS A 64 5.99 -22.72 0.84
C LYS A 64 5.35 -21.63 -0.03
N SER A 65 4.81 -20.60 0.60
CA SER A 65 4.18 -19.46 -0.07
C SER A 65 4.30 -18.16 0.75
N ILE A 66 4.18 -17.05 0.04
CA ILE A 66 3.99 -15.70 0.60
C ILE A 66 2.78 -15.06 -0.07
N LYS A 67 1.98 -14.34 0.68
CA LYS A 67 0.83 -13.55 0.18
C LYS A 67 0.92 -12.13 0.70
N LEU A 68 0.46 -11.16 -0.10
CA LEU A 68 0.27 -9.78 0.33
C LEU A 68 -1.20 -9.53 0.67
N ASN A 69 -1.44 -8.61 1.59
CA ASN A 69 -2.80 -8.14 1.96
C ASN A 69 -3.50 -7.38 0.83
N LYS A 70 -2.76 -6.94 -0.20
CA LYS A 70 -3.27 -6.25 -1.38
C LYS A 70 -2.51 -6.73 -2.63
N THR A 71 -3.25 -6.97 -3.72
CA THR A 71 -2.70 -7.25 -5.06
C THR A 71 -2.62 -5.99 -5.92
N SER A 72 -3.39 -4.96 -5.55
CA SER A 72 -3.33 -3.64 -6.17
C SER A 72 -3.53 -2.54 -5.12
N ALA A 73 -2.99 -1.35 -5.37
CA ALA A 73 -3.18 -0.16 -4.57
C ALA A 73 -3.16 1.10 -5.45
N TYR A 74 -3.96 2.10 -5.06
CA TYR A 74 -4.06 3.39 -5.73
C TYR A 74 -3.81 4.48 -4.69
N ILE A 75 -2.86 5.36 -4.96
CA ILE A 75 -2.45 6.43 -4.04
C ILE A 75 -2.18 7.71 -4.82
N GLY A 76 -2.34 8.85 -4.17
CA GLY A 76 -2.00 10.16 -4.72
C GLY A 76 -0.52 10.52 -4.54
N LYS A 77 -0.13 11.66 -5.07
CA LYS A 77 1.19 12.26 -4.81
C LYS A 77 1.43 12.39 -3.30
N LYS A 78 2.67 12.14 -2.87
CA LYS A 78 3.11 12.26 -1.47
C LYS A 78 2.44 11.30 -0.49
N GLU A 79 1.51 10.45 -0.94
CA GLU A 79 0.89 9.44 -0.10
C GLU A 79 1.77 8.20 0.08
N SER A 80 1.40 7.38 1.06
CA SER A 80 1.98 6.08 1.27
C SER A 80 0.92 5.04 1.58
N VAL A 81 1.23 3.78 1.27
CA VAL A 81 0.40 2.63 1.63
C VAL A 81 1.29 1.54 2.23
N THR A 82 0.80 0.88 3.29
CA THR A 82 1.53 -0.23 3.90
C THR A 82 1.01 -1.55 3.36
N LEU A 83 1.92 -2.32 2.79
CA LEU A 83 1.71 -3.71 2.41
C LEU A 83 2.16 -4.61 3.56
N LYS A 84 1.31 -5.56 3.92
CA LYS A 84 1.61 -6.61 4.89
C LYS A 84 1.72 -7.94 4.15
N TYR A 85 2.61 -8.80 4.60
CA TYR A 85 2.72 -10.16 4.05
C TYR A 85 2.32 -11.20 5.08
N THR A 86 1.93 -12.36 4.57
CA THR A 86 1.68 -13.57 5.36
C THR A 86 2.43 -14.72 4.70
N LEU A 87 3.19 -15.45 5.51
CA LEU A 87 3.87 -16.67 5.09
C LEU A 87 2.97 -17.89 5.35
N SER A 88 3.27 -19.03 4.70
CA SER A 88 2.64 -20.32 5.04
C SER A 88 2.80 -20.64 6.52
N ALA A 89 1.80 -21.31 7.11
CA ALA A 89 1.75 -21.59 8.54
C ALA A 89 3.04 -22.26 9.06
N GLY A 90 3.49 -21.81 10.23
CA GLY A 90 4.69 -22.31 10.89
C GLY A 90 6.01 -21.95 10.21
N SER A 91 6.00 -21.17 9.12
CA SER A 91 7.20 -20.78 8.40
C SER A 91 7.83 -19.51 8.96
N THR A 92 9.15 -19.41 8.81
CA THR A 92 9.93 -18.21 9.12
C THR A 92 10.81 -17.84 7.93
N SER A 93 10.93 -16.54 7.65
CA SER A 93 11.85 -16.04 6.63
C SER A 93 12.07 -14.54 6.82
N THR A 94 13.23 -14.06 6.44
CA THR A 94 13.40 -12.65 6.10
C THR A 94 12.68 -12.38 4.79
N VAL A 95 12.10 -11.18 4.67
CA VAL A 95 11.42 -10.74 3.46
C VAL A 95 12.06 -9.45 2.97
N THR A 96 12.53 -9.48 1.74
CA THR A 96 13.07 -8.31 1.04
C THR A 96 12.00 -7.70 0.15
N TRP A 97 12.09 -6.38 -0.05
CA TRP A 97 11.14 -5.62 -0.83
C TRP A 97 11.83 -4.92 -2.00
N SER A 98 11.17 -4.89 -3.14
CA SER A 98 11.65 -4.16 -4.32
C SER A 98 10.52 -3.48 -5.06
N SER A 99 10.87 -2.41 -5.79
CA SER A 99 9.99 -1.71 -6.73
C SER A 99 10.57 -1.82 -8.12
N SER A 100 9.72 -2.15 -9.10
CA SER A 100 10.12 -2.22 -10.51
C SER A 100 10.41 -0.84 -11.12
N ASN A 101 9.84 0.23 -10.54
CA ASN A 101 10.11 1.61 -10.93
C ASN A 101 10.13 2.53 -9.70
N LYS A 102 11.33 2.84 -9.24
CA LYS A 102 11.55 3.69 -8.05
C LYS A 102 11.17 5.17 -8.28
N ASN A 103 11.08 5.63 -9.53
CA ASN A 103 10.62 6.97 -9.86
C ASN A 103 9.10 7.11 -9.64
N VAL A 104 8.34 6.02 -9.70
CA VAL A 104 6.90 6.00 -9.40
C VAL A 104 6.67 5.81 -7.90
N ALA A 105 7.27 4.78 -7.30
CA ALA A 105 7.19 4.59 -5.86
C ALA A 105 8.39 3.79 -5.32
N THR A 106 8.79 4.11 -4.10
CA THR A 106 9.80 3.36 -3.34
C THR A 106 9.14 2.50 -2.27
N VAL A 107 9.84 1.46 -1.79
CA VAL A 107 9.36 0.60 -0.71
C VAL A 107 10.44 0.34 0.32
N SER A 108 10.08 0.40 1.60
CA SER A 108 10.94 0.03 2.73
C SER A 108 10.07 -0.63 3.81
N GLY A 109 10.43 -1.85 4.24
CA GLY A 109 9.68 -2.59 5.27
C GLY A 109 8.19 -2.80 4.95
N GLY A 110 7.81 -2.83 3.66
CA GLY A 110 6.41 -2.90 3.20
C GLY A 110 5.71 -1.53 3.09
N LYS A 111 6.27 -0.44 3.62
CA LYS A 111 5.74 0.91 3.39
C LYS A 111 6.14 1.39 2.00
N VAL A 112 5.14 1.54 1.14
CA VAL A 112 5.29 2.05 -0.23
C VAL A 112 5.01 3.55 -0.21
N THR A 113 5.93 4.35 -0.72
CA THR A 113 5.83 5.82 -0.76
C THR A 113 5.82 6.30 -2.20
N ALA A 114 4.80 7.07 -2.58
CA ALA A 114 4.67 7.68 -3.89
C ALA A 114 5.80 8.70 -4.16
N LYS A 115 6.36 8.65 -5.37
CA LYS A 115 7.38 9.58 -5.85
C LYS A 115 6.92 10.36 -7.08
N GLY A 116 6.35 9.68 -8.05
CA GLY A 116 5.83 10.27 -9.28
C GLY A 116 4.63 9.50 -9.82
N ALA A 117 3.85 10.13 -10.69
CA ALA A 117 2.69 9.50 -11.31
C ALA A 117 3.10 8.31 -12.20
N GLY A 118 2.21 7.33 -12.28
CA GLY A 118 2.41 6.12 -13.10
C GLY A 118 2.13 4.84 -12.34
N ALA A 119 2.57 3.71 -12.90
CA ALA A 119 2.39 2.40 -12.29
C ALA A 119 3.74 1.72 -12.03
N THR A 120 3.82 0.98 -10.93
CA THR A 120 4.97 0.16 -10.56
C THR A 120 4.49 -1.12 -9.90
N THR A 121 5.32 -2.15 -9.95
CA THR A 121 5.08 -3.41 -9.24
C THR A 121 5.98 -3.48 -8.02
N ILE A 122 5.38 -3.62 -6.85
CA ILE A 122 6.09 -3.88 -5.60
C ILE A 122 6.14 -5.39 -5.40
N THR A 123 7.33 -5.91 -5.13
CA THR A 123 7.58 -7.34 -4.92
C THR A 123 8.14 -7.58 -3.53
N ALA A 124 7.52 -8.50 -2.80
CA ALA A 124 8.05 -9.09 -1.56
C ALA A 124 8.66 -10.45 -1.89
N THR A 125 9.90 -10.68 -1.47
CA THR A 125 10.65 -11.92 -1.75
C THR A 125 11.18 -12.52 -0.46
N THR A 126 10.90 -13.78 -0.21
CA THR A 126 11.42 -14.54 0.94
C THR A 126 12.87 -15.00 0.68
N ALA A 127 13.59 -15.38 1.73
CA ALA A 127 14.96 -15.88 1.63
C ALA A 127 15.11 -17.12 0.70
N ASN A 128 14.06 -17.94 0.59
CA ASN A 128 14.01 -19.09 -0.32
C ASN A 128 13.37 -18.78 -1.69
N GLY A 129 13.26 -17.49 -2.06
CA GLY A 129 12.86 -17.04 -3.39
C GLY A 129 11.36 -17.03 -3.69
N LYS A 130 10.47 -17.32 -2.72
CA LYS A 130 9.02 -17.15 -2.94
C LYS A 130 8.66 -15.67 -3.08
N LYS A 131 7.78 -15.33 -4.01
CA LYS A 131 7.44 -13.96 -4.35
C LYS A 131 5.94 -13.71 -4.25
N ALA A 132 5.57 -12.50 -3.83
CA ALA A 132 4.24 -11.95 -3.97
C ALA A 132 4.33 -10.50 -4.43
N THR A 133 3.38 -10.08 -5.26
CA THR A 133 3.42 -8.77 -5.92
C THR A 133 2.16 -7.95 -5.64
N CYS A 134 2.33 -6.63 -5.67
CA CYS A 134 1.24 -5.65 -5.65
C CYS A 134 1.48 -4.61 -6.73
N LYS A 135 0.51 -4.41 -7.64
CA LYS A 135 0.54 -3.31 -8.62
C LYS A 135 0.13 -2.02 -7.92
N VAL A 136 1.03 -1.05 -7.87
CA VAL A 136 0.77 0.27 -7.28
C VAL A 136 0.65 1.30 -8.39
N THR A 137 -0.47 2.02 -8.40
CA THR A 137 -0.71 3.14 -9.31
C THR A 137 -0.70 4.43 -8.51
N VAL A 138 0.21 5.32 -8.86
CA VAL A 138 0.28 6.67 -8.30
C VAL A 138 -0.43 7.63 -9.23
N ILE A 139 -1.49 8.24 -8.73
CA ILE A 139 -2.31 9.22 -9.46
C ILE A 139 -1.63 10.58 -9.36
N ASN A 140 -1.58 11.29 -10.48
CA ASN A 140 -1.10 12.67 -10.53
C ASN A 140 -2.15 13.61 -9.90
N GLY A 141 -2.27 13.60 -8.58
CA GLY A 141 -3.28 14.34 -7.83
C GLY A 141 -3.03 14.27 -6.33
N VAL A 142 -3.82 15.02 -5.58
CA VAL A 142 -3.73 15.09 -4.13
C VAL A 142 -5.06 14.67 -3.50
N ARG A 143 -4.99 14.18 -2.26
CA ARG A 143 -6.19 13.81 -1.51
C ARG A 143 -6.96 15.05 -1.09
N GLN A 144 -8.25 15.03 -1.36
CA GLN A 144 -9.21 16.04 -0.92
C GLN A 144 -10.23 15.38 0.01
N TYR A 145 -10.75 16.18 0.92
CA TYR A 145 -11.69 15.76 1.95
C TYR A 145 -13.02 16.45 1.74
N TYR A 146 -14.10 15.68 1.86
CA TYR A 146 -15.46 16.14 1.60
C TYR A 146 -16.37 15.78 2.77
N THR A 147 -17.25 16.68 3.12
CA THR A 147 -18.31 16.46 4.09
C THR A 147 -19.65 16.39 3.36
N CYS A 148 -20.31 15.23 3.43
CA CYS A 148 -21.66 15.06 2.89
C CYS A 148 -22.69 15.46 3.92
N THR A 149 -23.64 16.31 3.53
CA THR A 149 -24.75 16.75 4.39
C THR A 149 -26.10 16.44 3.76
N SER A 150 -27.12 16.24 4.60
CA SER A 150 -28.54 16.23 4.20
C SER A 150 -29.29 17.22 5.11
N GLY A 151 -29.71 18.32 4.57
CA GLY A 151 -30.11 19.48 5.36
C GLY A 151 -28.94 19.94 6.24
N ASN A 152 -29.20 20.16 7.51
CA ASN A 152 -28.17 20.58 8.49
C ASN A 152 -27.43 19.44 9.15
N ARG A 153 -27.63 18.19 8.72
CA ARG A 153 -26.99 17.02 9.33
C ARG A 153 -25.85 16.47 8.47
N THR A 154 -24.67 16.33 9.05
CA THR A 154 -23.56 15.59 8.43
C THR A 154 -23.92 14.12 8.31
N ILE A 155 -23.85 13.57 7.10
CA ILE A 155 -24.08 12.15 6.80
C ILE A 155 -22.78 11.38 6.92
N ALA A 156 -21.74 11.85 6.29
CA ALA A 156 -20.44 11.23 6.29
C ALA A 156 -19.34 12.21 5.87
N GLU A 157 -18.13 11.92 6.31
CA GLU A 157 -16.92 12.48 5.76
C GLU A 157 -16.22 11.42 4.92
N TYR A 158 -15.71 11.81 3.78
CA TYR A 158 -14.95 10.92 2.90
C TYR A 158 -13.82 11.68 2.22
N SER A 159 -12.88 10.93 1.69
CA SER A 159 -11.81 11.50 0.90
C SER A 159 -11.56 10.70 -0.38
N VAL A 160 -11.01 11.39 -1.36
CA VAL A 160 -10.59 10.81 -2.64
C VAL A 160 -9.38 11.56 -3.17
N VAL A 161 -8.52 10.89 -3.93
CA VAL A 161 -7.45 11.58 -4.65
C VAL A 161 -8.05 12.26 -5.87
N VAL A 162 -8.03 13.59 -5.87
CA VAL A 162 -8.47 14.40 -7.01
C VAL A 162 -7.29 14.57 -7.96
N PRO A 163 -7.40 14.09 -9.20
CA PRO A 163 -6.35 14.25 -10.20
C PRO A 163 -6.08 15.70 -10.54
N ASP A 164 -4.84 16.03 -10.86
CA ASP A 164 -4.49 17.36 -11.38
C ASP A 164 -5.26 17.61 -12.68
N GLY A 165 -5.85 18.80 -12.81
CA GLY A 165 -6.69 19.16 -13.95
C GLY A 165 -8.16 18.78 -13.82
N CYS A 166 -8.54 18.04 -12.76
CA CYS A 166 -9.95 17.87 -12.39
C CYS A 166 -10.41 19.03 -11.52
N TYR A 167 -11.60 19.52 -11.80
CA TYR A 167 -12.23 20.62 -11.06
C TYR A 167 -13.39 20.08 -10.23
N ASP A 168 -13.49 20.55 -9.00
CA ASP A 168 -14.63 20.32 -8.13
C ASP A 168 -15.52 21.57 -8.09
N LYS A 169 -16.81 21.40 -8.17
CA LYS A 169 -17.74 22.51 -8.19
C LYS A 169 -18.82 22.49 -7.11
N GLN A 170 -18.93 21.42 -6.32
CA GLN A 170 -19.97 21.35 -5.28
C GLN A 170 -19.43 20.82 -3.96
N SER A 171 -19.79 21.47 -2.86
CA SER A 171 -19.39 21.14 -1.50
C SER A 171 -19.76 19.74 -1.01
N ASN A 172 -20.71 19.05 -1.66
CA ASN A 172 -21.27 17.78 -1.17
C ASN A 172 -20.97 16.56 -2.05
N ALA A 173 -20.40 16.74 -3.23
CA ALA A 173 -20.06 15.64 -4.13
C ALA A 173 -18.88 16.02 -5.02
N TRP A 174 -17.93 15.11 -5.18
CA TRP A 174 -16.84 15.33 -6.11
C TRP A 174 -17.30 15.04 -7.54
N ARG A 175 -17.17 16.02 -8.41
CA ARG A 175 -17.39 15.89 -9.85
C ARG A 175 -16.10 16.16 -10.58
N CYS A 176 -15.71 15.25 -11.46
CA CYS A 176 -14.51 15.38 -12.28
C CYS A 176 -14.88 15.93 -13.66
N TYR A 177 -14.30 17.06 -14.01
CA TYR A 177 -14.39 17.68 -15.33
C TYR A 177 -13.01 17.69 -15.97
N TYR A 178 -12.97 17.52 -17.27
CA TYR A 178 -11.72 17.40 -18.03
C TYR A 178 -11.07 18.75 -18.36
N GLU A 179 -11.86 19.83 -18.54
CA GLU A 179 -11.38 21.18 -18.83
C GLU A 179 -12.10 22.23 -17.98
N LYS A 180 -11.43 23.38 -17.75
CA LYS A 180 -12.00 24.56 -17.14
C LYS A 180 -12.97 25.19 -18.14
N TYR A 181 -14.21 24.72 -18.20
CA TYR A 181 -15.17 25.25 -19.14
C TYR A 181 -15.99 26.41 -18.56
N ASN A 182 -16.26 27.37 -19.44
CA ASN A 182 -17.17 28.50 -19.16
C ASN A 182 -18.61 27.97 -19.12
N TYR A 183 -19.27 28.16 -18.01
CA TYR A 183 -20.50 27.50 -17.57
C TYR A 183 -21.74 27.65 -18.45
N ASP A 184 -21.68 28.51 -19.46
CA ASP A 184 -22.90 29.01 -20.08
C ASP A 184 -23.39 28.24 -21.29
N LYS A 185 -22.73 27.19 -21.73
CA LYS A 185 -23.18 26.53 -22.96
C LYS A 185 -23.31 25.02 -23.02
N TYR A 186 -22.51 24.17 -22.37
CA TYR A 186 -22.70 22.70 -22.45
C TYR A 186 -21.88 21.97 -21.39
N ASP A 187 -22.41 20.88 -20.80
CA ASP A 187 -21.74 19.94 -19.89
C ASP A 187 -20.60 19.12 -20.55
N MET A 188 -19.88 19.73 -21.47
CA MET A 188 -18.76 19.09 -22.14
C MET A 188 -17.56 19.01 -21.20
N GLY A 189 -16.98 17.83 -21.09
CA GLY A 189 -15.85 17.55 -20.18
C GLY A 189 -16.22 16.85 -18.87
N TYR A 190 -17.49 16.55 -18.62
CA TYR A 190 -17.89 15.72 -17.47
C TYR A 190 -17.37 14.29 -17.64
N VAL A 191 -16.59 13.82 -16.66
CA VAL A 191 -15.99 12.48 -16.68
C VAL A 191 -16.69 11.54 -15.72
N GLY A 192 -17.15 12.04 -14.60
CA GLY A 192 -17.88 11.26 -13.62
C GLY A 192 -18.00 11.99 -12.27
N ALA A 193 -18.79 11.42 -11.36
CA ALA A 193 -18.99 11.96 -10.02
C ALA A 193 -19.06 10.87 -8.97
N ILE A 194 -18.67 11.18 -7.74
CA ILE A 194 -19.05 10.44 -6.54
C ILE A 194 -20.36 11.01 -6.04
N LEU A 195 -21.35 10.17 -5.87
CA LEU A 195 -22.71 10.50 -5.46
C LEU A 195 -23.10 9.68 -4.23
N PHE A 196 -24.14 10.12 -3.53
CA PHE A 196 -24.75 9.35 -2.45
C PHE A 196 -26.27 9.37 -2.54
N THR A 197 -26.91 8.31 -2.05
CA THR A 197 -28.37 8.19 -1.97
C THR A 197 -28.78 7.52 -0.66
N LYS A 198 -29.99 7.77 -0.19
CA LYS A 198 -30.51 7.13 1.03
C LYS A 198 -30.71 5.63 0.79
N SER A 199 -30.34 4.81 1.77
CA SER A 199 -30.52 3.35 1.71
C SER A 199 -31.74 2.92 2.58
N PRO A 200 -32.55 1.93 2.17
CA PRO A 200 -32.55 1.33 0.82
C PRO A 200 -33.07 2.33 -0.22
N TYR A 201 -32.49 2.34 -1.39
CA TYR A 201 -33.09 3.11 -2.48
C TYR A 201 -34.34 2.41 -2.96
N SER A 202 -35.39 3.19 -3.19
CA SER A 202 -36.62 2.64 -3.77
C SER A 202 -36.30 2.17 -5.21
N GLN A 203 -36.87 1.03 -5.59
CA GLN A 203 -36.75 0.54 -6.98
C GLN A 203 -37.38 1.51 -8.02
N SER A 204 -38.17 2.47 -7.56
CA SER A 204 -38.79 3.50 -8.41
C SER A 204 -37.85 4.64 -8.77
N SER A 205 -36.69 4.76 -8.12
CA SER A 205 -35.66 5.75 -8.46
C SER A 205 -34.29 5.08 -8.33
N PRO A 206 -33.90 4.26 -9.33
CA PRO A 206 -32.59 3.68 -9.34
C PRO A 206 -31.56 4.82 -9.32
N PRO A 207 -30.43 4.64 -8.64
CA PRO A 207 -29.30 5.51 -8.84
C PRO A 207 -29.00 5.58 -10.34
N ALA A 208 -28.46 6.72 -10.78
CA ALA A 208 -28.21 6.99 -12.20
C ALA A 208 -27.66 5.74 -12.92
N PRO A 209 -28.01 5.51 -14.21
CA PRO A 209 -27.50 4.40 -14.94
C PRO A 209 -25.97 4.32 -14.79
N ASN A 210 -25.45 3.12 -14.59
CA ASN A 210 -24.03 2.82 -14.33
C ASN A 210 -23.49 3.29 -12.95
N PHE A 211 -24.36 3.41 -11.96
CA PHE A 211 -23.90 3.65 -10.57
C PHE A 211 -23.14 2.43 -10.03
N THR A 212 -21.89 2.64 -9.62
CA THR A 212 -21.07 1.63 -8.97
C THR A 212 -20.91 1.97 -7.49
N LYS A 213 -21.35 1.05 -6.61
CA LYS A 213 -21.27 1.22 -5.16
C LYS A 213 -19.81 1.25 -4.68
N LEU A 214 -19.49 2.22 -3.81
CA LEU A 214 -18.21 2.33 -3.10
C LEU A 214 -18.33 1.89 -1.64
N GLY A 215 -19.47 2.15 -0.99
CA GLY A 215 -19.71 1.78 0.40
C GLY A 215 -21.00 2.34 0.97
N GLU A 216 -21.24 2.08 2.25
CA GLU A 216 -22.40 2.60 2.99
C GLU A 216 -21.96 3.23 4.31
N LYS A 217 -22.60 4.32 4.71
CA LYS A 217 -22.42 4.96 6.01
C LYS A 217 -23.68 5.69 6.41
N ASN A 218 -24.14 5.52 7.67
CA ASN A 218 -25.29 6.20 8.26
C ASN A 218 -26.60 6.10 7.46
N GLY A 219 -26.87 4.95 6.82
CA GLY A 219 -28.07 4.72 6.01
C GLY A 219 -28.02 5.34 4.62
N TYR A 220 -26.85 5.72 4.14
CA TYR A 220 -26.64 6.21 2.78
C TYR A 220 -25.63 5.34 2.03
N VAL A 221 -25.92 5.09 0.77
CA VAL A 221 -25.03 4.40 -0.18
C VAL A 221 -24.24 5.45 -0.94
N PHE A 222 -22.93 5.28 -0.94
CA PHE A 222 -21.98 6.07 -1.71
C PHE A 222 -21.54 5.26 -2.92
N GLY A 223 -21.47 5.89 -4.05
CA GLY A 223 -21.02 5.27 -5.28
C GLY A 223 -20.59 6.31 -6.30
N TYR A 224 -20.22 5.86 -7.48
CA TYR A 224 -19.84 6.75 -8.56
C TYR A 224 -20.55 6.38 -9.85
N THR A 225 -20.71 7.37 -10.71
CA THR A 225 -21.15 7.23 -12.09
C THR A 225 -20.04 7.72 -13.00
N THR A 226 -19.95 7.13 -14.17
CA THR A 226 -19.11 7.63 -15.26
C THR A 226 -20.02 8.14 -16.38
N ALA A 227 -19.57 9.13 -17.11
CA ALA A 227 -20.27 9.56 -18.31
C ALA A 227 -20.41 8.37 -19.25
N THR A 228 -21.64 8.08 -19.67
CA THR A 228 -21.96 7.04 -20.64
C THR A 228 -22.24 7.68 -21.99
N GLY A 229 -21.56 7.17 -22.98
CA GLY A 229 -21.74 7.59 -24.36
C GLY A 229 -20.81 8.73 -24.75
N LEU A 230 -20.27 8.61 -25.92
CA LEU A 230 -19.60 9.66 -26.66
C LEU A 230 -20.64 10.61 -27.25
N GLU A 231 -21.29 11.42 -26.45
CA GLU A 231 -21.88 12.65 -26.98
C GLU A 231 -20.79 13.72 -27.12
N PHE A 232 -19.60 13.26 -27.54
CA PHE A 232 -18.56 14.13 -28.02
C PHE A 232 -18.66 14.19 -29.53
N ILE A 233 -19.07 15.29 -30.04
CA ILE A 233 -18.61 15.73 -31.36
C ILE A 233 -17.16 16.16 -31.15
N ALA A 234 -16.26 15.19 -31.10
CA ALA A 234 -14.83 15.46 -31.05
C ALA A 234 -14.40 15.72 -32.49
N ASP A 235 -14.15 16.97 -32.79
CA ASP A 235 -13.67 17.39 -34.11
C ASP A 235 -12.24 16.92 -34.41
N ASP A 236 -11.54 16.30 -33.42
CA ASP A 236 -10.20 15.77 -33.62
C ASP A 236 -9.83 14.57 -32.72
N ILE A 237 -8.88 13.76 -33.20
CA ILE A 237 -8.33 12.58 -32.50
C ILE A 237 -7.65 12.96 -31.17
N THR A 238 -7.15 14.19 -31.02
CA THR A 238 -6.44 14.65 -29.83
C THR A 238 -7.41 14.79 -28.65
N SER A 239 -8.61 15.29 -28.90
CA SER A 239 -9.67 15.42 -27.90
C SER A 239 -10.16 14.06 -27.43
N VAL A 240 -10.32 13.08 -28.33
CA VAL A 240 -10.68 11.69 -27.98
C VAL A 240 -9.62 11.05 -27.07
N LYS A 241 -8.35 11.22 -27.39
CA LYS A 241 -7.24 10.68 -26.59
C LYS A 241 -7.17 11.29 -25.21
N LYS A 242 -7.37 12.59 -25.09
CA LYS A 242 -7.40 13.32 -23.82
C LYS A 242 -8.57 12.84 -22.94
N TYR A 243 -9.76 12.69 -23.51
CA TYR A 243 -10.94 12.19 -22.80
C TYR A 243 -10.73 10.78 -22.27
N SER A 244 -10.21 9.87 -23.09
CA SER A 244 -9.88 8.51 -22.68
C SER A 244 -8.90 8.49 -21.49
N THR A 245 -7.91 9.37 -21.50
CA THR A 245 -6.93 9.51 -20.40
C THR A 245 -7.61 10.06 -19.13
N ALA A 246 -8.47 11.07 -19.24
CA ALA A 246 -9.20 11.64 -18.12
C ALA A 246 -10.15 10.62 -17.50
N HIS A 247 -10.88 9.86 -18.32
CA HIS A 247 -11.78 8.80 -17.87
C HIS A 247 -11.00 7.67 -17.15
N GLN A 248 -9.86 7.25 -17.67
CA GLN A 248 -9.00 6.26 -17.00
C GLN A 248 -8.48 6.80 -15.67
N THR A 249 -8.09 8.07 -15.62
CA THR A 249 -7.60 8.74 -14.40
C THR A 249 -8.71 8.85 -13.36
N PHE A 250 -9.94 9.18 -13.75
CA PHE A 250 -11.10 9.15 -12.87
C PHE A 250 -11.35 7.75 -12.29
N ASN A 251 -11.36 6.72 -13.14
CA ASN A 251 -11.51 5.33 -12.72
C ASN A 251 -10.43 4.87 -11.73
N TYR A 252 -9.23 5.43 -11.80
CA TYR A 252 -8.19 5.19 -10.76
C TYR A 252 -8.47 6.00 -9.51
N ALA A 253 -8.90 7.25 -9.64
CA ALA A 253 -9.18 8.13 -8.52
C ALA A 253 -10.27 7.59 -7.60
N VAL A 254 -11.39 7.10 -8.13
CA VAL A 254 -12.49 6.52 -7.33
C VAL A 254 -12.04 5.31 -6.51
N LYS A 255 -11.00 4.59 -6.93
CA LYS A 255 -10.40 3.48 -6.17
C LYS A 255 -9.61 3.95 -4.95
N THR A 256 -9.38 5.25 -4.81
CA THR A 256 -8.77 5.86 -3.62
C THR A 256 -9.78 6.34 -2.60
N PHE A 257 -11.09 6.22 -2.91
CA PHE A 257 -12.18 6.59 -2.00
C PHE A 257 -12.05 5.86 -0.67
N ARG A 258 -12.28 6.59 0.42
CA ARG A 258 -12.42 6.05 1.75
C ARG A 258 -13.31 6.96 2.60
N PHE A 259 -14.05 6.37 3.53
CA PHE A 259 -14.65 7.10 4.62
C PHE A 259 -13.58 7.55 5.61
N GLU A 260 -13.75 8.74 6.15
CA GLU A 260 -12.91 9.28 7.21
C GLU A 260 -13.55 9.10 8.60
#